data_3aeebaf3a9e9718f5bb2ec2e22769aae
#
_entry.id   3aeebaf3a9e9718f5bb2ec2e22769aae
#
_cell.length_a   1.000
_cell.length_b   1.000
_cell.length_c   1.000
_cell.angle_alpha   90.00
_cell.angle_beta   90.00
_cell.angle_gamma   90.00
#
_symmetry.space_group_name_H-M   'P 1'
#
loop_
_entity.id
_entity.type
_entity.pdbx_description
1 polymer ?
#
loop_
_entity_poly.entity_id
_entity_poly.type
_entity_poly.pdbx_seq_one_letter_code
_entity_poly.pdbx_strand_id
1 'polypeptide(L)'
;ETVDGPSVQAIINAVREHQVDVVIGLAEREGERFYNSSLLITAQGVALRYRKTHLWLDEGKLFSAGDRYGTVLWKGIRVGLLICYDIEFPESTRALGQLGADLILVTNGNMRPYGPVHRTAIMARAQENQAFAVMVNRVGAGSDGLEFVGGSAVVDPHGRLLFEAGDEECRQVVELDLDLLHSARRDYDYLKERRLHLPGEQLEHA
;
A
#
# COMPACT_ATOMS: atom_id res chain seq x y z
N GLU A 1 -9.60 14.22 9.87
CA GLU A 1 -10.98 14.07 9.42
C GLU A 1 -11.46 12.65 9.68
N THR A 2 -12.76 12.41 9.83
CA THR A 2 -13.32 11.05 9.93
C THR A 2 -13.40 10.37 8.55
N VAL A 3 -13.45 9.04 8.51
CA VAL A 3 -13.49 8.27 7.25
C VAL A 3 -14.78 8.54 6.43
N ASP A 4 -15.82 9.02 7.08
CA ASP A 4 -17.10 9.44 6.49
C ASP A 4 -17.23 10.96 6.32
N GLY A 5 -16.14 11.70 6.55
CA GLY A 5 -16.13 13.15 6.53
C GLY A 5 -16.23 13.80 5.13
N PRO A 6 -16.33 15.13 5.08
CA PRO A 6 -16.65 15.84 3.84
C PRO A 6 -15.63 15.64 2.72
N SER A 7 -14.33 15.55 3.03
CA SER A 7 -13.31 15.32 1.99
C SER A 7 -13.44 13.92 1.38
N VAL A 8 -13.66 12.91 2.22
CA VAL A 8 -13.86 11.54 1.75
C VAL A 8 -15.14 11.43 0.92
N GLN A 9 -16.22 12.10 1.33
CA GLN A 9 -17.47 12.15 0.55
C GLN A 9 -17.27 12.88 -0.81
N ALA A 10 -16.49 13.96 -0.85
CA ALA A 10 -16.17 14.64 -2.09
C ALA A 10 -15.40 13.73 -3.05
N ILE A 11 -14.45 12.93 -2.53
CA ILE A 11 -13.69 11.95 -3.33
C ILE A 11 -14.60 10.82 -3.83
N ILE A 12 -15.51 10.28 -2.98
CA ILE A 12 -16.48 9.29 -3.41
C ILE A 12 -17.36 9.81 -4.56
N ASN A 13 -17.78 11.07 -4.49
CA ASN A 13 -18.56 11.69 -5.57
C ASN A 13 -17.75 11.82 -6.87
N ALA A 14 -16.49 12.23 -6.77
CA ALA A 14 -15.58 12.29 -7.93
C ALA A 14 -15.32 10.90 -8.53
N VAL A 15 -15.11 9.87 -7.69
CA VAL A 15 -14.99 8.48 -8.12
C VAL A 15 -16.23 8.03 -8.91
N ARG A 16 -17.44 8.37 -8.45
CA ARG A 16 -18.69 8.05 -9.14
C ARG A 16 -18.82 8.77 -10.47
N GLU A 17 -18.48 10.07 -10.49
CA GLU A 17 -18.56 10.90 -11.70
C GLU A 17 -17.59 10.42 -12.77
N HIS A 18 -16.34 10.16 -12.38
CA HIS A 18 -15.27 9.82 -13.32
C HIS A 18 -15.07 8.32 -13.54
N GLN A 19 -15.78 7.46 -12.79
CA GLN A 19 -15.68 5.99 -12.86
C GLN A 19 -14.25 5.47 -12.65
N VAL A 20 -13.46 6.13 -11.78
CA VAL A 20 -12.08 5.78 -11.45
C VAL A 20 -11.96 5.56 -9.96
N ASP A 21 -11.68 4.32 -9.54
CA ASP A 21 -11.40 4.01 -8.14
C ASP A 21 -10.04 4.59 -7.74
N VAL A 22 -9.90 5.01 -6.49
CA VAL A 22 -8.67 5.69 -6.01
C VAL A 22 -8.17 5.10 -4.70
N VAL A 23 -6.85 5.17 -4.49
CA VAL A 23 -6.24 4.95 -3.18
C VAL A 23 -5.63 6.26 -2.72
N ILE A 24 -5.97 6.68 -1.50
CA ILE A 24 -5.52 7.95 -0.92
C ILE A 24 -5.04 7.78 0.50
N GLY A 25 -4.10 8.65 0.91
CA GLY A 25 -3.74 8.84 2.33
C GLY A 25 -4.69 9.82 3.03
N LEU A 26 -4.98 9.56 4.28
CA LEU A 26 -5.85 10.38 5.13
C LEU A 26 -5.26 10.51 6.53
N ALA A 27 -5.16 11.73 7.06
CA ALA A 27 -5.03 11.95 8.49
C ALA A 27 -6.41 11.70 9.15
N GLU A 28 -6.66 10.44 9.51
CA GLU A 28 -7.92 9.98 10.05
C GLU A 28 -8.09 10.38 11.51
N ARG A 29 -9.28 10.81 11.88
CA ARG A 29 -9.68 11.01 13.28
C ARG A 29 -10.81 10.03 13.66
N GLU A 30 -10.60 9.29 14.74
CA GLU A 30 -11.63 8.44 15.35
C GLU A 30 -11.71 8.76 16.84
N GLY A 31 -12.76 9.44 17.24
CA GLY A 31 -12.88 9.99 18.59
C GLY A 31 -11.75 10.99 18.88
N GLU A 32 -10.96 10.70 19.91
CA GLU A 32 -9.79 11.52 20.33
C GLU A 32 -8.47 11.05 19.68
N ARG A 33 -8.48 9.93 18.94
CA ARG A 33 -7.28 9.37 18.31
C ARG A 33 -7.16 9.80 16.87
N PHE A 34 -5.89 9.93 16.44
CA PHE A 34 -5.54 10.19 15.05
C PHE A 34 -4.75 9.00 14.50
N TYR A 35 -4.95 8.69 13.23
CA TYR A 35 -4.27 7.62 12.52
C TYR A 35 -3.76 8.11 11.17
N ASN A 36 -2.62 7.61 10.75
CA ASN A 36 -2.16 7.73 9.37
C ASN A 36 -2.81 6.57 8.60
N SER A 37 -3.79 6.88 7.74
CA SER A 37 -4.65 5.88 7.09
C SER A 37 -4.53 5.93 5.58
N SER A 38 -4.67 4.78 4.93
CA SER A 38 -4.83 4.62 3.50
C SER A 38 -6.20 4.03 3.20
N LEU A 39 -6.91 4.63 2.22
CA LEU A 39 -8.27 4.25 1.84
C LEU A 39 -8.32 3.84 0.38
N LEU A 40 -8.87 2.67 0.07
CA LEU A 40 -9.34 2.34 -1.27
C LEU A 40 -10.80 2.78 -1.37
N ILE A 41 -11.06 3.72 -2.27
CA ILE A 41 -12.38 4.32 -2.48
C ILE A 41 -12.89 3.91 -3.86
N THR A 42 -14.11 3.35 -3.87
CA THR A 42 -14.85 2.95 -5.07
C THR A 42 -16.15 3.75 -5.20
N ALA A 43 -16.89 3.54 -6.28
CA ALA A 43 -18.21 4.15 -6.45
C ALA A 43 -19.21 3.78 -5.34
N GLN A 44 -19.00 2.66 -4.64
CA GLN A 44 -19.82 2.21 -3.51
C GLN A 44 -19.42 2.86 -2.18
N GLY A 45 -18.26 3.51 -2.13
CA GLY A 45 -17.70 4.13 -0.93
C GLY A 45 -16.31 3.60 -0.59
N VAL A 46 -15.92 3.67 0.67
CA VAL A 46 -14.65 3.13 1.17
C VAL A 46 -14.71 1.61 1.20
N ALA A 47 -13.98 0.98 0.28
CA ALA A 47 -13.94 -0.48 0.14
C ALA A 47 -12.92 -1.13 1.10
N LEU A 48 -11.82 -0.45 1.38
CA LEU A 48 -10.80 -0.90 2.33
C LEU A 48 -10.19 0.29 3.05
N ARG A 49 -10.02 0.16 4.36
CA ARG A 49 -9.28 1.10 5.21
C ARG A 49 -8.11 0.35 5.86
N TYR A 50 -6.94 0.96 5.79
CA TYR A 50 -5.76 0.50 6.49
C TYR A 50 -5.18 1.64 7.33
N ARG A 51 -4.81 1.38 8.58
CA ARG A 51 -4.11 2.28 9.48
C ARG A 51 -2.66 1.86 9.59
N LYS A 52 -1.73 2.77 9.39
CA LYS A 52 -0.29 2.51 9.44
C LYS A 52 0.09 1.84 10.76
N THR A 53 0.71 0.65 10.66
CA THR A 53 1.11 -0.14 11.84
C THR A 53 2.50 0.24 12.33
N HIS A 54 3.43 0.56 11.43
CA HIS A 54 4.79 0.97 11.76
C HIS A 54 4.94 2.47 11.61
N LEU A 55 4.83 3.19 12.73
CA LEU A 55 5.00 4.64 12.76
C LEU A 55 6.49 4.98 12.66
N TRP A 56 6.83 5.97 11.81
CA TRP A 56 8.21 6.38 11.58
C TRP A 56 8.59 7.55 12.49
N LEU A 57 9.73 7.43 13.20
CA LEU A 57 10.26 8.45 14.10
C LEU A 57 9.17 9.08 15.01
N ASP A 58 8.94 10.37 14.85
CA ASP A 58 8.05 11.17 15.68
C ASP A 58 6.56 11.04 15.33
N GLU A 59 6.18 10.26 14.34
CA GLU A 59 4.75 10.05 14.01
C GLU A 59 3.94 9.56 15.20
N GLY A 60 4.54 8.75 16.09
CA GLY A 60 3.91 8.27 17.31
C GLY A 60 3.53 9.36 18.34
N LYS A 61 4.01 10.60 18.17
CA LYS A 61 3.59 11.75 18.98
C LYS A 61 2.21 12.29 18.53
N LEU A 62 1.81 12.04 17.28
CA LEU A 62 0.58 12.55 16.68
C LEU A 62 -0.41 11.45 16.36
N PHE A 63 0.06 10.30 15.90
CA PHE A 63 -0.77 9.19 15.43
C PHE A 63 -0.67 8.00 16.36
N SER A 64 -1.79 7.29 16.50
CA SER A 64 -1.84 5.95 17.06
C SER A 64 -1.48 4.95 15.98
N ALA A 65 -0.77 3.89 16.34
CA ALA A 65 -0.51 2.78 15.42
C ALA A 65 -1.80 2.01 15.11
N GLY A 66 -1.91 1.50 13.87
CA GLY A 66 -2.87 0.48 13.51
C GLY A 66 -2.51 -0.87 14.15
N ASP A 67 -3.47 -1.79 14.19
CA ASP A 67 -3.34 -3.07 14.89
C ASP A 67 -3.68 -4.27 14.00
N ARG A 68 -4.00 -4.05 12.72
CA ARG A 68 -4.45 -5.11 11.81
C ARG A 68 -4.11 -4.86 10.36
N TYR A 69 -4.04 -5.95 9.60
CA TYR A 69 -3.96 -5.97 8.15
C TYR A 69 -5.27 -6.51 7.59
N GLY A 70 -5.66 -6.04 6.40
CA GLY A 70 -6.88 -6.49 5.74
C GLY A 70 -6.71 -6.49 4.23
N THR A 71 -7.54 -7.29 3.56
CA THR A 71 -7.64 -7.32 2.11
C THR A 71 -9.09 -7.26 1.68
N VAL A 72 -9.34 -6.77 0.47
CA VAL A 72 -10.67 -6.73 -0.13
C VAL A 72 -10.62 -7.30 -1.55
N LEU A 73 -11.70 -7.95 -1.98
CA LEU A 73 -11.85 -8.34 -3.38
C LEU A 73 -12.25 -7.09 -4.20
N TRP A 74 -11.42 -6.71 -5.16
CA TRP A 74 -11.61 -5.56 -6.02
C TRP A 74 -11.39 -5.94 -7.48
N LYS A 75 -12.42 -5.80 -8.32
CA LYS A 75 -12.38 -6.11 -9.76
C LYS A 75 -11.78 -7.50 -10.08
N GLY A 76 -12.10 -8.49 -9.25
CA GLY A 76 -11.68 -9.88 -9.46
C GLY A 76 -10.31 -10.26 -8.86
N ILE A 77 -9.58 -9.31 -8.26
CA ILE A 77 -8.31 -9.55 -7.57
C ILE A 77 -8.40 -9.10 -6.11
N ARG A 78 -7.59 -9.69 -5.26
CA ARG A 78 -7.52 -9.33 -3.85
C ARG A 78 -6.46 -8.27 -3.60
N VAL A 79 -6.87 -7.16 -3.00
CA VAL A 79 -6.03 -5.97 -2.79
C VAL A 79 -5.77 -5.75 -1.31
N GLY A 80 -4.51 -5.45 -0.95
CA GLY A 80 -4.10 -4.99 0.37
C GLY A 80 -3.46 -3.60 0.31
N LEU A 81 -3.51 -2.87 1.43
CA LEU A 81 -2.94 -1.52 1.56
C LEU A 81 -1.82 -1.49 2.59
N LEU A 82 -0.78 -0.72 2.30
CA LEU A 82 0.31 -0.36 3.24
C LEU A 82 0.63 1.14 3.12
N ILE A 83 1.38 1.66 4.09
CA ILE A 83 1.80 3.05 4.11
C ILE A 83 3.31 3.14 4.37
N CYS A 84 4.06 3.65 3.37
CA CYS A 84 5.44 4.12 3.52
C CYS A 84 6.33 3.12 4.28
N TYR A 85 6.73 3.44 5.50
CA TYR A 85 7.63 2.66 6.36
C TYR A 85 7.21 1.20 6.57
N ASP A 86 5.91 0.87 6.44
CA ASP A 86 5.43 -0.51 6.56
C ASP A 86 6.11 -1.48 5.57
N ILE A 87 6.51 -1.02 4.37
CA ILE A 87 7.15 -1.90 3.37
C ILE A 87 8.55 -2.33 3.75
N GLU A 88 9.20 -1.64 4.69
CA GLU A 88 10.51 -2.02 5.18
C GLU A 88 10.45 -3.29 6.04
N PHE A 89 9.28 -3.61 6.59
CA PHE A 89 9.02 -4.79 7.41
C PHE A 89 8.43 -5.92 6.56
N PRO A 90 9.18 -7.03 6.36
CA PRO A 90 8.68 -8.18 5.58
C PRO A 90 7.35 -8.72 6.11
N GLU A 91 7.14 -8.65 7.41
CA GLU A 91 5.97 -9.14 8.12
C GLU A 91 4.67 -8.46 7.62
N SER A 92 4.73 -7.16 7.34
CA SER A 92 3.56 -6.38 6.89
C SER A 92 3.01 -6.89 5.56
N THR A 93 3.87 -7.04 4.57
CA THR A 93 3.46 -7.58 3.27
C THR A 93 3.18 -9.07 3.34
N ARG A 94 3.90 -9.81 4.19
CA ARG A 94 3.64 -11.23 4.40
C ARG A 94 2.26 -11.47 4.98
N ALA A 95 1.80 -10.63 5.91
CA ALA A 95 0.43 -10.69 6.42
C ALA A 95 -0.59 -10.51 5.29
N LEU A 96 -0.40 -9.52 4.40
CA LEU A 96 -1.27 -9.34 3.23
C LEU A 96 -1.21 -10.54 2.28
N GLY A 97 -0.02 -11.08 2.02
CA GLY A 97 0.16 -12.29 1.20
C GLY A 97 -0.61 -13.49 1.77
N GLN A 98 -0.59 -13.69 3.10
CA GLN A 98 -1.35 -14.74 3.77
C GLN A 98 -2.86 -14.53 3.70
N LEU A 99 -3.31 -13.27 3.65
CA LEU A 99 -4.71 -12.90 3.37
C LEU A 99 -5.06 -13.03 1.88
N GLY A 100 -4.15 -13.56 1.06
CA GLY A 100 -4.35 -13.84 -0.35
C GLY A 100 -4.24 -12.61 -1.26
N ALA A 101 -3.52 -11.55 -0.85
CA ALA A 101 -3.34 -10.38 -1.70
C ALA A 101 -2.67 -10.75 -3.02
N ASP A 102 -3.29 -10.32 -4.13
CA ASP A 102 -2.76 -10.37 -5.49
C ASP A 102 -2.09 -9.04 -5.86
N LEU A 103 -2.52 -7.95 -5.23
CA LEU A 103 -2.02 -6.60 -5.45
C LEU A 103 -1.85 -5.87 -4.10
N ILE A 104 -0.67 -5.32 -3.89
CA ILE A 104 -0.33 -4.51 -2.72
C ILE A 104 -0.16 -3.07 -3.17
N LEU A 105 -0.96 -2.15 -2.61
CA LEU A 105 -0.92 -0.73 -2.92
C LEU A 105 -0.33 0.04 -1.75
N VAL A 106 0.68 0.85 -2.02
CA VAL A 106 1.43 1.59 -1.00
C VAL A 106 1.32 3.09 -1.24
N THR A 107 0.67 3.79 -0.33
CA THR A 107 0.74 5.27 -0.27
C THR A 107 2.03 5.67 0.43
N ASN A 108 2.86 6.51 -0.20
CA ASN A 108 4.23 6.72 0.25
C ASN A 108 4.58 8.20 0.41
N GLY A 109 5.42 8.50 1.39
CA GLY A 109 6.01 9.81 1.64
C GLY A 109 7.50 9.68 1.95
N ASN A 110 8.22 8.88 1.15
CA ASN A 110 9.64 8.64 1.33
C ASN A 110 10.49 9.83 0.85
N MET A 111 11.52 10.16 1.63
CA MET A 111 12.38 11.31 1.43
C MET A 111 13.86 10.91 1.37
N ARG A 112 14.71 11.85 0.99
CA ARG A 112 16.17 11.67 1.04
C ARG A 112 16.65 11.39 2.48
N PRO A 113 17.64 10.49 2.68
CA PRO A 113 18.35 9.68 1.66
C PRO A 113 17.74 8.29 1.39
N TYR A 114 16.49 8.01 1.82
CA TYR A 114 15.91 6.67 1.94
C TYR A 114 15.31 6.10 0.65
N GLY A 115 15.40 6.80 -0.49
CA GLY A 115 14.90 6.31 -1.78
C GLY A 115 15.34 4.88 -2.14
N PRO A 116 16.65 4.55 -2.08
CA PRO A 116 17.13 3.20 -2.39
C PRO A 116 16.57 2.11 -1.48
N VAL A 117 16.24 2.42 -0.21
CA VAL A 117 15.64 1.47 0.74
C VAL A 117 14.28 1.05 0.25
N HIS A 118 13.41 2.01 -0.08
CA HIS A 118 12.05 1.72 -0.55
C HIS A 118 12.04 1.03 -1.91
N ARG A 119 12.94 1.42 -2.82
CA ARG A 119 13.10 0.74 -4.12
C ARG A 119 13.42 -0.74 -3.94
N THR A 120 14.39 -1.06 -3.09
CA THR A 120 14.76 -2.45 -2.79
C THR A 120 13.62 -3.19 -2.10
N ALA A 121 13.00 -2.55 -1.13
CA ALA A 121 11.91 -3.14 -0.35
C ALA A 121 10.73 -3.51 -1.25
N ILE A 122 10.20 -2.60 -2.08
CA ILE A 122 9.00 -2.88 -2.88
C ILE A 122 9.20 -4.05 -3.85
N MET A 123 10.39 -4.17 -4.44
CA MET A 123 10.74 -5.28 -5.33
C MET A 123 10.76 -6.61 -4.58
N ALA A 124 11.40 -6.64 -3.40
CA ALA A 124 11.47 -7.82 -2.55
C ALA A 124 10.07 -8.24 -2.06
N ARG A 125 9.24 -7.26 -1.64
CA ARG A 125 7.87 -7.51 -1.16
C ARG A 125 6.97 -8.11 -2.23
N ALA A 126 7.06 -7.62 -3.48
CA ALA A 126 6.34 -8.21 -4.60
C ALA A 126 6.77 -9.66 -4.85
N GLN A 127 8.08 -9.89 -4.95
CA GLN A 127 8.65 -11.19 -5.27
C GLN A 127 8.37 -12.25 -4.18
N GLU A 128 8.63 -11.94 -2.92
CA GLU A 128 8.50 -12.91 -1.82
C GLU A 128 7.04 -13.27 -1.48
N ASN A 129 6.07 -12.45 -1.91
CA ASN A 129 4.63 -12.72 -1.77
C ASN A 129 3.97 -13.12 -3.09
N GLN A 130 4.74 -13.11 -4.20
CA GLN A 130 4.27 -13.45 -5.55
C GLN A 130 3.00 -12.68 -5.91
N ALA A 131 3.02 -11.37 -5.64
CA ALA A 131 1.94 -10.43 -5.84
C ALA A 131 2.46 -9.21 -6.61
N PHE A 132 1.58 -8.51 -7.32
CA PHE A 132 1.90 -7.17 -7.80
C PHE A 132 2.07 -6.21 -6.64
N ALA A 133 2.96 -5.23 -6.80
CA ALA A 133 3.09 -4.14 -5.84
C ALA A 133 3.16 -2.79 -6.58
N VAL A 134 2.38 -1.82 -6.10
CA VAL A 134 2.37 -0.46 -6.61
C VAL A 134 2.65 0.48 -5.46
N MET A 135 3.70 1.28 -5.58
CA MET A 135 4.07 2.31 -4.61
C MET A 135 3.99 3.67 -5.30
N VAL A 136 3.18 4.56 -4.73
CA VAL A 136 3.07 5.95 -5.22
C VAL A 136 3.66 6.88 -4.18
N ASN A 137 4.76 7.53 -4.56
CA ASN A 137 5.51 8.42 -3.68
C ASN A 137 5.34 9.90 -4.06
N ARG A 138 5.52 10.76 -3.07
CA ARG A 138 5.55 12.21 -3.25
C ARG A 138 6.85 12.63 -3.93
N VAL A 139 6.84 13.82 -4.56
CA VAL A 139 7.99 14.51 -5.12
C VAL A 139 8.10 15.93 -4.55
N GLY A 140 9.30 16.51 -4.62
CA GLY A 140 9.57 17.90 -4.29
C GLY A 140 9.76 18.18 -2.80
N ALA A 141 9.82 19.47 -2.47
CA ALA A 141 10.09 19.93 -1.11
C ALA A 141 8.85 19.78 -0.22
N GLY A 142 9.06 19.29 0.99
CA GLY A 142 8.09 19.29 2.08
C GLY A 142 8.34 20.44 3.06
N SER A 143 7.52 20.52 4.11
CA SER A 143 7.81 21.33 5.28
C SER A 143 9.06 20.79 6.01
N ASP A 144 9.69 21.60 6.81
CA ASP A 144 10.81 21.21 7.68
C ASP A 144 12.08 20.70 6.96
N GLY A 145 12.29 21.13 5.71
CA GLY A 145 13.47 20.76 4.93
C GLY A 145 13.46 19.33 4.37
N LEU A 146 12.35 18.63 4.43
CA LEU A 146 12.18 17.33 3.81
C LEU A 146 12.19 17.47 2.29
N GLU A 147 12.88 16.55 1.61
CA GLU A 147 12.89 16.43 0.15
C GLU A 147 12.38 15.05 -0.25
N PHE A 148 11.17 15.00 -0.83
CA PHE A 148 10.56 13.76 -1.29
C PHE A 148 11.15 13.33 -2.63
N VAL A 149 11.53 12.06 -2.69
CA VAL A 149 12.43 11.55 -3.76
C VAL A 149 11.72 11.00 -4.99
N GLY A 150 10.38 11.00 -5.02
CA GLY A 150 9.68 10.33 -6.11
C GLY A 150 9.95 8.83 -6.11
N GLY A 151 10.32 8.27 -7.26
CA GLY A 151 10.59 6.83 -7.37
C GLY A 151 9.33 5.98 -7.19
N SER A 152 8.16 6.49 -7.59
CA SER A 152 6.93 5.68 -7.67
C SER A 152 7.18 4.48 -8.58
N ALA A 153 6.71 3.29 -8.19
CA ALA A 153 7.07 2.06 -8.88
C ALA A 153 5.88 1.10 -9.00
N VAL A 154 5.88 0.34 -10.08
CA VAL A 154 5.01 -0.82 -10.31
C VAL A 154 5.89 -2.04 -10.50
N VAL A 155 5.64 -3.09 -9.72
CA VAL A 155 6.45 -4.30 -9.68
C VAL A 155 5.56 -5.51 -9.93
N ASP A 156 6.05 -6.46 -10.74
CA ASP A 156 5.36 -7.71 -11.03
C ASP A 156 5.59 -8.78 -9.94
N PRO A 157 4.86 -9.91 -9.96
CA PRO A 157 5.01 -11.00 -8.99
C PRO A 157 6.36 -11.71 -9.00
N HIS A 158 7.22 -11.46 -9.99
CA HIS A 158 8.60 -11.94 -10.04
C HIS A 158 9.61 -10.94 -9.47
N GLY A 159 9.15 -9.78 -8.98
CA GLY A 159 10.00 -8.71 -8.46
C GLY A 159 10.63 -7.81 -9.53
N ARG A 160 10.12 -7.82 -10.77
CA ARG A 160 10.62 -6.98 -11.86
C ARG A 160 9.86 -5.67 -11.90
N LEU A 161 10.60 -4.58 -12.12
CA LEU A 161 10.00 -3.27 -12.35
C LEU A 161 9.28 -3.26 -13.71
N LEU A 162 7.97 -3.02 -13.69
CA LEU A 162 7.16 -2.71 -14.87
C LEU A 162 7.23 -1.20 -15.19
N PHE A 163 7.38 -0.39 -14.15
CA PHE A 163 7.52 1.06 -14.23
C PHE A 163 8.28 1.58 -13.01
N GLU A 164 9.09 2.61 -13.21
CA GLU A 164 9.72 3.39 -12.16
C GLU A 164 9.74 4.87 -12.59
N ALA A 165 9.18 5.75 -11.75
CA ALA A 165 9.22 7.19 -11.95
C ALA A 165 10.56 7.78 -11.49
N GLY A 166 10.91 8.94 -12.03
CA GLY A 166 11.98 9.80 -11.51
C GLY A 166 11.54 10.60 -10.28
N ASP A 167 12.18 11.73 -10.08
CA ASP A 167 11.96 12.68 -9.00
C ASP A 167 11.06 13.87 -9.38
N GLU A 168 10.45 13.83 -10.56
CA GLU A 168 9.50 14.82 -11.06
C GLU A 168 8.06 14.29 -11.01
N GLU A 169 7.09 15.22 -11.05
CA GLU A 169 5.68 14.86 -11.17
C GLU A 169 5.44 14.08 -12.46
N CYS A 170 4.83 12.91 -12.34
CA CYS A 170 4.44 12.14 -13.50
C CYS A 170 3.06 11.50 -13.32
N ARG A 171 2.42 11.21 -14.45
CA ARG A 171 1.20 10.42 -14.52
C ARG A 171 1.42 9.29 -15.51
N GLN A 172 1.28 8.06 -15.03
CA GLN A 172 1.51 6.87 -15.83
C GLN A 172 0.36 5.88 -15.67
N VAL A 173 -0.06 5.31 -16.78
CA VAL A 173 -0.94 4.13 -16.81
C VAL A 173 -0.08 2.91 -17.05
N VAL A 174 -0.22 1.90 -16.19
CA VAL A 174 0.49 0.61 -16.31
C VAL A 174 -0.54 -0.49 -16.33
N GLU A 175 -0.49 -1.32 -17.36
CA GLU A 175 -1.31 -2.52 -17.48
C GLU A 175 -0.67 -3.66 -16.70
N LEU A 176 -1.48 -4.37 -15.90
CA LEU A 176 -1.04 -5.53 -15.13
C LEU A 176 -1.54 -6.80 -15.81
N ASP A 177 -0.62 -7.63 -16.29
CA ASP A 177 -0.92 -8.97 -16.81
C ASP A 177 -1.17 -9.92 -15.63
N LEU A 178 -2.43 -10.18 -15.33
CA LEU A 178 -2.83 -11.01 -14.19
C LEU A 178 -2.40 -12.49 -14.33
N ASP A 179 -2.08 -12.97 -15.52
CA ASP A 179 -1.55 -14.33 -15.72
C ASP A 179 -0.18 -14.51 -15.04
N LEU A 180 0.53 -13.42 -14.78
CA LEU A 180 1.78 -13.45 -14.01
C LEU A 180 1.61 -13.92 -12.57
N LEU A 181 0.43 -13.74 -11.96
CA LEU A 181 0.13 -14.28 -10.62
C LEU A 181 0.16 -15.81 -10.63
N HIS A 182 -0.42 -16.42 -11.66
CA HIS A 182 -0.42 -17.88 -11.82
C HIS A 182 0.97 -18.40 -12.18
N SER A 183 1.66 -17.76 -13.11
CA SER A 183 2.98 -18.20 -13.55
C SER A 183 4.04 -18.09 -12.43
N ALA A 184 3.96 -17.06 -11.60
CA ALA A 184 4.88 -16.88 -10.47
C ALA A 184 4.74 -17.98 -9.40
N ARG A 185 3.54 -18.55 -9.25
CA ARG A 185 3.23 -19.59 -8.23
C ARG A 185 3.25 -21.01 -8.79
N ARG A 186 3.54 -21.20 -10.09
CA ARG A 186 3.42 -22.50 -10.76
C ARG A 186 4.49 -23.50 -10.31
N ASP A 187 5.74 -23.06 -10.26
CA ASP A 187 6.88 -23.94 -10.04
C ASP A 187 7.29 -24.00 -8.55
N TYR A 188 6.98 -22.96 -7.80
CA TYR A 188 7.15 -22.87 -6.33
C TYR A 188 6.19 -21.81 -5.77
N ASP A 189 5.74 -22.00 -4.53
CA ASP A 189 4.79 -21.12 -3.86
C ASP A 189 5.32 -20.76 -2.47
N TYR A 190 5.94 -19.61 -2.35
CA TYR A 190 6.55 -19.16 -1.08
C TYR A 190 5.57 -19.12 0.07
N LEU A 191 4.29 -18.82 -0.19
CA LEU A 191 3.28 -18.74 0.86
C LEU A 191 2.90 -20.12 1.39
N LYS A 192 2.77 -21.12 0.50
CA LYS A 192 2.47 -22.51 0.90
C LYS A 192 3.66 -23.25 1.49
N GLU A 193 4.87 -22.93 1.03
CA GLU A 193 6.10 -23.61 1.45
C GLU A 193 6.67 -23.08 2.77
N ARG A 194 6.09 -22.03 3.33
CA ARG A 194 6.48 -21.50 4.64
C ARG A 194 6.36 -22.56 5.72
N ARG A 195 7.39 -22.63 6.57
CA ARG A 195 7.43 -23.56 7.71
C ARG A 195 7.31 -22.85 9.06
N LEU A 196 7.54 -21.54 9.08
CA LEU A 196 7.45 -20.73 10.29
C LEU A 196 6.17 -19.92 10.29
N HIS A 197 5.43 -20.02 11.38
CA HIS A 197 4.30 -19.14 11.69
C HIS A 197 4.73 -18.23 12.83
N LEU A 198 4.66 -16.91 12.60
CA LEU A 198 5.00 -15.95 13.64
C LEU A 198 3.83 -15.86 14.64
N PRO A 199 4.09 -15.92 15.95
CA PRO A 199 3.05 -15.71 16.94
C PRO A 199 2.49 -14.28 16.82
N GLY A 200 1.17 -14.13 16.89
CA GLY A 200 0.50 -12.82 16.92
C GLY A 200 0.11 -12.23 15.55
N GLU A 201 0.24 -12.97 14.46
CA GLU A 201 -0.40 -12.61 13.18
C GLU A 201 -1.93 -12.60 13.36
N GLN A 202 -2.51 -11.40 13.51
CA GLN A 202 -3.98 -11.24 13.49
C GLN A 202 -4.40 -11.00 12.05
N LEU A 203 -4.91 -12.03 11.42
CA LEU A 203 -5.41 -12.00 10.06
C LEU A 203 -6.93 -11.80 10.12
N GLU A 204 -7.44 -10.65 9.66
CA GLU A 204 -8.86 -10.46 9.43
C GLU A 204 -9.19 -10.74 7.97
N HIS A 205 -10.09 -11.68 7.75
CA HIS A 205 -10.76 -11.84 6.48
C HIS A 205 -11.91 -10.83 6.42
N ALA A 206 -11.78 -9.83 5.55
CA ALA A 206 -12.88 -8.92 5.23
C ALA A 206 -13.84 -9.59 4.23
#